data_910910bfcd9bb45d37017f826a1d0a32
#
_entry.id   910910bfcd9bb45d37017f826a1d0a32
#
_cell.length_a   1.000
_cell.length_b   1.000
_cell.length_c   1.000
_cell.angle_alpha   90.00
_cell.angle_beta   90.00
_cell.angle_gamma   90.00
#
_symmetry.space_group_name_H-M   'P 1'
#
loop_
_entity.id
_entity.type
_entity.pdbx_description
1 polymer ?
#
loop_
_entity_poly.entity_id
_entity_poly.type
_entity_poly.pdbx_seq_one_letter_code
_entity_poly.pdbx_strand_id
1 'polypeptide(L)'
;NLQDSRAEISKEVEEFKIRMPVLKDEAQIVARSLGVDRTAEVYLISSTGRKIVYRGAFDDRLSYQAAKPVATKHYLRDALDNLLGGHEVKPAETEAPGCKITFPKYPKGLTYTRDIAPILAQKCTSCHTKGGLGPFAMSSYRKVAGWSDMISEVIMTRQMPPWQADPEVGEFANDCSLTAEEANKVVSWVADGSPKGDGPDPLEGLERQVPEWFLGKPDKIITLPAQKVMAEGVFDYRYVTMDNPFDRDVWLKATEIRPGNTRVLHHVIVTSHPAGTRRSSQWVTGYAPGTQGQRYPESSSVFLKKGHQLRFQLHYTASGKPEVDETELGLHISHEPTTKIFRTAVIAQRRFQIPSGDQEYKQQKTLPIRRNVTLYAINPHMHFRGKFMEFEAEFPDGKREMLLSVPNYNFNWQRTYVLKEPRKLPAGTQVHVRNAWDNSPYNPHNPDPTKTIRWGEQSFEEMFFATLGYIID
;
A
#
# COMPACT_ATOMS: atom_id res chain seq x y z
N ASN A 1 0.03 -6.96 23.87
CA ASN A 1 0.36 -8.33 24.22
C ASN A 1 -0.12 -9.28 23.12
N LEU A 2 0.44 -10.49 23.00
CA LEU A 2 0.01 -11.50 22.02
C LEU A 2 -1.48 -11.88 22.16
N GLN A 3 -2.02 -11.73 23.34
CA GLN A 3 -3.38 -12.14 23.70
C GLN A 3 -4.44 -11.09 23.35
N ASP A 4 -4.03 -9.84 23.14
CA ASP A 4 -4.98 -8.74 22.96
C ASP A 4 -5.45 -8.70 21.50
N SER A 5 -6.69 -9.10 21.23
CA SER A 5 -7.30 -8.97 19.91
C SER A 5 -7.68 -7.51 19.60
N ARG A 6 -7.85 -7.18 18.34
CA ARG A 6 -8.35 -5.84 17.95
C ARG A 6 -9.72 -5.54 18.53
N ALA A 7 -10.59 -6.55 18.62
CA ALA A 7 -11.92 -6.38 19.20
C ALA A 7 -11.85 -6.02 20.67
N GLU A 8 -10.99 -6.67 21.45
CA GLU A 8 -10.75 -6.35 22.87
C GLU A 8 -10.15 -4.97 23.03
N ILE A 9 -9.13 -4.60 22.24
CA ILE A 9 -8.55 -3.26 22.25
C ILE A 9 -9.61 -2.20 21.92
N SER A 10 -10.45 -2.43 20.89
CA SER A 10 -11.53 -1.49 20.53
C SER A 10 -12.53 -1.32 21.67
N LYS A 11 -12.89 -2.42 22.37
CA LYS A 11 -13.78 -2.37 23.53
C LYS A 11 -13.16 -1.55 24.66
N GLU A 12 -11.87 -1.73 24.95
CA GLU A 12 -11.17 -0.94 25.98
C GLU A 12 -11.10 0.54 25.60
N VAL A 13 -10.82 0.84 24.33
CA VAL A 13 -10.80 2.23 23.83
C VAL A 13 -12.14 2.92 24.06
N GLU A 14 -13.25 2.24 23.81
CA GLU A 14 -14.59 2.77 24.03
C GLU A 14 -14.90 2.90 25.54
N GLU A 15 -14.63 1.85 26.31
CA GLU A 15 -14.92 1.77 27.76
C GLU A 15 -14.16 2.85 28.53
N PHE A 16 -12.87 3.00 28.25
CA PHE A 16 -11.99 3.98 28.92
C PHE A 16 -11.95 5.34 28.24
N LYS A 17 -12.70 5.53 27.14
CA LYS A 17 -12.76 6.78 26.35
C LYS A 17 -11.36 7.28 25.95
N ILE A 18 -10.51 6.36 25.51
CA ILE A 18 -9.14 6.68 25.07
C ILE A 18 -9.21 7.55 23.84
N ARG A 19 -8.61 8.74 23.89
CA ARG A 19 -8.65 9.73 22.80
C ARG A 19 -7.37 9.75 21.95
N MET A 20 -6.32 9.09 22.40
CA MET A 20 -5.07 8.97 21.65
C MET A 20 -5.16 7.83 20.63
N PRO A 21 -4.42 7.87 19.52
CA PRO A 21 -4.32 6.74 18.59
C PRO A 21 -3.80 5.51 19.29
N VAL A 22 -4.47 4.36 19.09
CA VAL A 22 -4.02 3.07 19.58
C VAL A 22 -3.55 2.24 18.39
N LEU A 23 -2.29 1.82 18.42
CA LEU A 23 -1.64 1.03 17.37
C LEU A 23 -1.37 -0.37 17.89
N LYS A 24 -1.79 -1.39 17.14
CA LYS A 24 -1.47 -2.79 17.45
C LYS A 24 -0.18 -3.20 16.77
N ASP A 25 0.83 -3.57 17.55
CA ASP A 25 2.08 -4.17 17.09
C ASP A 25 1.94 -5.69 17.03
N GLU A 26 1.27 -6.20 15.98
CA GLU A 26 0.94 -7.63 15.85
C GLU A 26 2.16 -8.55 15.87
N ALA A 27 3.20 -8.14 15.19
CA ALA A 27 4.47 -8.85 15.14
C ALA A 27 5.36 -8.59 16.38
N GLN A 28 4.97 -7.67 17.25
CA GLN A 28 5.74 -7.19 18.40
C GLN A 28 7.20 -6.79 18.07
N ILE A 29 7.42 -6.38 16.82
CA ILE A 29 8.74 -5.96 16.33
C ILE A 29 9.11 -4.61 16.92
N VAL A 30 8.17 -3.66 16.97
CA VAL A 30 8.39 -2.32 17.54
C VAL A 30 8.65 -2.41 19.03
N ALA A 31 7.83 -3.13 19.78
CA ALA A 31 8.02 -3.33 21.20
C ALA A 31 9.38 -3.95 21.53
N ARG A 32 9.83 -4.92 20.73
CA ARG A 32 11.13 -5.55 20.87
C ARG A 32 12.28 -4.59 20.55
N SER A 33 12.20 -3.84 19.45
CA SER A 33 13.25 -2.90 19.05
C SER A 33 13.42 -1.74 20.04
N LEU A 34 12.34 -1.34 20.72
CA LEU A 34 12.36 -0.36 21.80
C LEU A 34 12.82 -0.96 23.15
N GLY A 35 12.94 -2.28 23.24
CA GLY A 35 13.29 -2.96 24.50
C GLY A 35 12.19 -2.87 25.55
N VAL A 36 10.91 -2.85 25.13
CA VAL A 36 9.76 -2.80 26.03
C VAL A 36 9.71 -4.06 26.89
N ASP A 37 9.65 -3.93 28.21
CA ASP A 37 9.59 -5.06 29.16
C ASP A 37 8.18 -5.25 29.75
N ARG A 38 7.46 -4.15 29.99
CA ARG A 38 6.20 -4.18 30.70
C ARG A 38 5.07 -3.44 29.98
N THR A 39 3.82 -3.82 30.25
CA THR A 39 2.67 -2.99 29.92
C THR A 39 2.72 -1.70 30.74
N ALA A 40 2.05 -0.64 30.28
CA ALA A 40 2.07 0.67 30.94
C ALA A 40 3.45 1.35 31.05
N GLU A 41 4.47 0.87 30.33
CA GLU A 41 5.68 1.66 30.10
C GLU A 41 5.38 2.82 29.17
N VAL A 42 5.91 3.99 29.50
CA VAL A 42 5.88 5.18 28.65
C VAL A 42 7.28 5.53 28.16
N TYR A 43 7.36 6.04 26.95
CA TYR A 43 8.61 6.45 26.31
C TYR A 43 8.49 7.88 25.86
N LEU A 44 9.45 8.73 26.26
CA LEU A 44 9.60 10.08 25.74
C LEU A 44 10.75 10.11 24.74
N ILE A 45 10.44 10.44 23.49
CA ILE A 45 11.42 10.48 22.42
C ILE A 45 11.63 11.94 22.02
N SER A 46 12.88 12.39 22.04
CA SER A 46 13.24 13.72 21.54
C SER A 46 13.06 13.78 20.02
N SER A 47 12.41 14.83 19.52
CA SER A 47 12.33 15.11 18.10
C SER A 47 13.72 15.43 17.50
N THR A 48 14.61 16.01 18.29
CA THR A 48 16.00 16.27 17.91
C THR A 48 16.85 15.04 18.17
N GLY A 49 17.29 14.39 17.10
CA GLY A 49 18.15 13.19 17.19
C GLY A 49 17.40 11.87 17.43
N ARG A 50 16.06 11.88 17.56
CA ARG A 50 15.20 10.68 17.69
C ARG A 50 15.69 9.70 18.77
N LYS A 51 16.06 10.23 19.94
CA LYS A 51 16.58 9.46 21.08
C LYS A 51 15.50 9.33 22.14
N ILE A 52 15.42 8.15 22.77
CA ILE A 52 14.65 7.94 23.99
C ILE A 52 15.36 8.72 25.11
N VAL A 53 14.69 9.70 25.69
CA VAL A 53 15.20 10.53 26.77
C VAL A 53 14.60 10.17 28.14
N TYR A 54 13.45 9.49 28.12
CA TYR A 54 12.84 8.90 29.31
C TYR A 54 12.13 7.61 28.95
N ARG A 55 12.18 6.62 29.83
CA ARG A 55 11.31 5.43 29.80
C ARG A 55 10.92 5.01 31.21
N GLY A 56 9.72 4.43 31.36
CA GLY A 56 9.26 3.87 32.64
C GLY A 56 7.85 4.22 33.01
N ALA A 57 7.60 4.49 34.29
CA ALA A 57 6.27 4.77 34.80
C ALA A 57 5.75 6.15 34.39
N PHE A 58 4.42 6.29 34.23
CA PHE A 58 3.77 7.58 33.98
C PHE A 58 3.88 8.49 35.24
N ASP A 59 3.56 7.92 36.41
CA ASP A 59 3.61 8.55 37.72
C ASP A 59 3.86 7.49 38.80
N ASP A 60 3.83 7.87 40.09
CA ASP A 60 4.06 6.98 41.22
C ASP A 60 2.78 6.46 41.90
N ARG A 61 1.61 6.60 41.27
CA ARG A 61 0.34 6.11 41.85
C ARG A 61 0.27 4.60 41.95
N LEU A 62 0.76 3.91 40.95
CA LEU A 62 0.70 2.45 40.91
C LEU A 62 2.10 1.87 41.18
N SER A 63 2.16 0.92 42.05
CA SER A 63 3.32 0.06 42.26
C SER A 63 2.85 -1.40 42.32
N TYR A 64 3.79 -2.34 42.31
CA TYR A 64 3.46 -3.77 42.26
C TYR A 64 2.57 -4.24 43.44
N GLN A 65 2.56 -3.52 44.57
CA GLN A 65 1.84 -3.92 45.79
C GLN A 65 0.90 -2.86 46.35
N ALA A 66 0.85 -1.67 45.79
CA ALA A 66 0.04 -0.59 46.33
C ALA A 66 -0.40 0.42 45.25
N ALA A 67 -1.61 0.95 45.44
CA ALA A 67 -2.10 2.08 44.69
C ALA A 67 -2.27 3.28 45.62
N LYS A 68 -1.67 4.42 45.26
CA LYS A 68 -1.89 5.71 45.93
C LYS A 68 -3.14 6.38 45.35
N PRO A 69 -3.96 7.03 46.15
CA PRO A 69 -5.12 7.76 45.63
C PRO A 69 -4.72 8.95 44.72
N VAL A 70 -3.55 9.55 44.99
CA VAL A 70 -3.03 10.69 44.18
C VAL A 70 -1.54 10.47 43.96
N ALA A 71 -1.07 10.84 42.77
CA ALA A 71 0.36 10.86 42.45
C ALA A 71 1.09 11.94 43.28
N THR A 72 2.25 11.62 43.80
CA THR A 72 3.18 12.55 44.45
C THR A 72 4.37 12.87 43.54
N LYS A 73 4.67 12.00 42.58
CA LYS A 73 5.69 12.20 41.52
C LYS A 73 5.08 11.99 40.15
N HIS A 74 5.37 12.90 39.24
CA HIS A 74 4.81 12.89 37.87
C HIS A 74 5.91 12.68 36.85
N TYR A 75 6.49 11.50 36.81
CA TYR A 75 7.73 11.21 36.10
C TYR A 75 7.69 11.63 34.61
N LEU A 76 6.64 11.25 33.88
CA LEU A 76 6.54 11.62 32.45
C LEU A 76 6.36 13.12 32.26
N ARG A 77 5.53 13.78 33.09
CA ARG A 77 5.31 15.22 33.00
C ARG A 77 6.59 15.98 33.29
N ASP A 78 7.28 15.62 34.36
CA ASP A 78 8.50 16.27 34.77
C ASP A 78 9.63 16.05 33.72
N ALA A 79 9.68 14.87 33.11
CA ALA A 79 10.57 14.58 31.99
C ALA A 79 10.25 15.44 30.74
N LEU A 80 8.97 15.59 30.43
CA LEU A 80 8.51 16.41 29.30
C LEU A 80 8.80 17.89 29.52
N ASP A 81 8.54 18.41 30.74
CA ASP A 81 8.81 19.81 31.09
C ASP A 81 10.31 20.10 30.99
N ASN A 82 11.18 19.18 31.48
CA ASN A 82 12.62 19.31 31.35
C ASN A 82 13.04 19.31 29.86
N LEU A 83 12.51 18.38 29.04
CA LEU A 83 12.87 18.32 27.62
C LEU A 83 12.48 19.60 26.89
N LEU A 84 11.27 20.11 27.12
CA LEU A 84 10.76 21.33 26.49
C LEU A 84 11.49 22.59 26.99
N GLY A 85 11.95 22.58 28.24
CA GLY A 85 12.78 23.64 28.82
C GLY A 85 14.25 23.59 28.42
N GLY A 86 14.67 22.60 27.62
CA GLY A 86 16.06 22.42 27.21
C GLY A 86 16.98 21.89 28.35
N HIS A 87 16.37 21.34 29.39
CA HIS A 87 17.07 20.77 30.53
C HIS A 87 17.33 19.28 30.37
N GLU A 88 18.31 18.76 31.09
CA GLU A 88 18.58 17.31 31.14
C GLU A 88 17.42 16.58 31.85
N VAL A 89 16.93 15.51 31.23
CA VAL A 89 15.85 14.67 31.79
C VAL A 89 16.43 13.74 32.86
N LYS A 90 16.01 13.95 34.10
CA LYS A 90 16.43 13.13 35.27
C LYS A 90 15.23 12.85 36.19
N PRO A 91 15.02 11.58 36.59
CA PRO A 91 15.71 10.36 36.12
C PRO A 91 15.31 10.04 34.66
N ALA A 92 16.24 9.48 33.90
CA ALA A 92 15.96 9.03 32.52
C ALA A 92 15.21 7.69 32.48
N GLU A 93 15.17 6.97 33.60
CA GLU A 93 14.51 5.67 33.69
C GLU A 93 13.83 5.48 35.05
N THR A 94 12.63 4.88 35.05
CA THR A 94 11.93 4.45 36.26
C THR A 94 11.26 3.10 36.02
N GLU A 95 10.96 2.33 37.09
CA GLU A 95 10.27 1.05 36.94
C GLU A 95 8.78 1.24 36.68
N ALA A 96 8.28 0.62 35.59
CA ALA A 96 6.85 0.61 35.27
C ALA A 96 6.11 -0.49 36.04
N PRO A 97 4.89 -0.23 36.55
CA PRO A 97 4.15 -1.19 37.38
C PRO A 97 3.43 -2.29 36.60
N GLY A 98 3.47 -2.27 35.27
CA GLY A 98 2.71 -3.17 34.42
C GLY A 98 3.18 -4.63 34.42
N CYS A 99 2.37 -5.50 33.82
CA CYS A 99 2.73 -6.90 33.61
C CYS A 99 3.84 -7.05 32.60
N LYS A 100 4.68 -8.08 32.73
CA LYS A 100 5.69 -8.39 31.70
C LYS A 100 5.03 -8.70 30.37
N ILE A 101 5.58 -8.14 29.30
CA ILE A 101 5.14 -8.45 27.94
C ILE A 101 5.67 -9.82 27.55
N THR A 102 4.77 -10.66 27.03
CA THR A 102 5.14 -11.95 26.46
C THR A 102 5.43 -11.77 24.98
N PHE A 103 6.68 -11.92 24.60
CA PHE A 103 7.10 -11.98 23.21
C PHE A 103 6.98 -13.39 22.64
N PRO A 104 6.69 -13.55 21.35
CA PRO A 104 6.77 -14.84 20.69
C PRO A 104 8.15 -15.44 20.87
N LYS A 105 8.21 -16.74 21.16
CA LYS A 105 9.48 -17.47 21.18
C LYS A 105 9.86 -17.79 19.74
N TYR A 106 10.84 -17.07 19.22
CA TYR A 106 11.41 -17.40 17.91
C TYR A 106 12.49 -18.49 18.09
N PRO A 107 12.59 -19.39 17.12
CA PRO A 107 13.68 -20.35 17.12
C PRO A 107 15.03 -19.61 17.16
N LYS A 108 15.88 -19.91 18.12
CA LYS A 108 17.27 -19.46 18.08
C LYS A 108 17.98 -20.15 16.92
N GLY A 109 18.97 -19.48 16.32
CA GLY A 109 19.76 -20.05 15.25
C GLY A 109 19.01 -20.07 13.91
N LEU A 110 18.22 -19.03 13.63
CA LEU A 110 17.69 -18.79 12.29
C LEU A 110 18.85 -18.64 11.31
N THR A 111 18.72 -19.27 10.14
CA THR A 111 19.74 -19.18 9.10
C THR A 111 19.12 -18.76 7.77
N TYR A 112 19.91 -18.07 6.95
CA TYR A 112 19.46 -17.67 5.62
C TYR A 112 18.99 -18.86 4.78
N THR A 113 19.81 -19.90 4.69
CA THR A 113 19.51 -21.04 3.80
C THR A 113 18.23 -21.78 4.15
N ARG A 114 17.96 -21.98 5.44
CA ARG A 114 16.83 -22.77 5.90
C ARG A 114 15.55 -21.94 6.09
N ASP A 115 15.68 -20.71 6.67
CA ASP A 115 14.54 -19.99 7.22
C ASP A 115 14.18 -18.74 6.42
N ILE A 116 15.17 -18.04 5.83
CA ILE A 116 14.99 -16.71 5.25
C ILE A 116 14.87 -16.77 3.73
N ALA A 117 15.74 -17.50 3.05
CA ALA A 117 15.73 -17.60 1.59
C ALA A 117 14.39 -18.08 1.02
N PRO A 118 13.66 -19.05 1.64
CA PRO A 118 12.32 -19.43 1.19
C PRO A 118 11.30 -18.26 1.25
N ILE A 119 11.33 -17.47 2.33
CA ILE A 119 10.46 -16.28 2.48
C ILE A 119 10.78 -15.27 1.37
N LEU A 120 12.08 -14.95 1.18
CA LEU A 120 12.51 -14.01 0.16
C LEU A 120 12.16 -14.50 -1.26
N ALA A 121 12.33 -15.78 -1.53
CA ALA A 121 11.98 -16.39 -2.82
C ALA A 121 10.49 -16.24 -3.15
N GLN A 122 9.64 -16.39 -2.15
CA GLN A 122 8.19 -16.30 -2.31
C GLN A 122 7.68 -14.87 -2.39
N LYS A 123 8.17 -13.99 -1.51
CA LYS A 123 7.59 -12.66 -1.28
C LYS A 123 8.34 -11.50 -1.94
N CYS A 124 9.63 -11.65 -2.22
CA CYS A 124 10.50 -10.54 -2.60
C CYS A 124 11.09 -10.66 -4.02
N THR A 125 11.53 -11.86 -4.42
CA THR A 125 12.28 -12.04 -5.67
C THR A 125 11.47 -11.80 -6.94
N SER A 126 10.15 -11.75 -6.87
CA SER A 126 9.30 -11.37 -8.02
C SER A 126 9.60 -9.95 -8.52
N CYS A 127 9.97 -9.05 -7.61
CA CYS A 127 10.36 -7.67 -7.94
C CYS A 127 11.87 -7.46 -7.81
N HIS A 128 12.51 -8.07 -6.78
CA HIS A 128 13.95 -7.99 -6.52
C HIS A 128 14.73 -9.04 -7.31
N THR A 129 14.63 -9.01 -8.64
CA THR A 129 15.38 -9.82 -9.60
C THR A 129 16.11 -8.94 -10.59
N LYS A 130 17.06 -9.49 -11.35
CA LYS A 130 17.79 -8.73 -12.37
C LYS A 130 16.82 -8.23 -13.46
N GLY A 131 16.81 -6.91 -13.67
CA GLY A 131 15.86 -6.26 -14.59
C GLY A 131 14.43 -6.11 -14.04
N GLY A 132 14.19 -6.49 -12.80
CA GLY A 132 12.91 -6.27 -12.11
C GLY A 132 12.76 -4.84 -11.57
N LEU A 133 11.65 -4.58 -10.87
CA LEU A 133 11.32 -3.27 -10.31
C LEU A 133 12.14 -2.91 -9.07
N GLY A 134 12.59 -3.91 -8.31
CA GLY A 134 13.37 -3.68 -7.10
C GLY A 134 14.73 -3.05 -7.42
N PRO A 135 15.25 -2.13 -6.57
CA PRO A 135 16.50 -1.41 -6.83
C PRO A 135 17.74 -2.32 -6.85
N PHE A 136 17.63 -3.52 -6.33
CA PHE A 136 18.69 -4.55 -6.35
C PHE A 136 18.07 -5.94 -6.47
N ALA A 137 18.85 -6.90 -6.99
CA ALA A 137 18.42 -8.28 -7.11
C ALA A 137 18.81 -9.08 -5.87
N MET A 138 17.87 -9.80 -5.25
CA MET A 138 18.11 -10.76 -4.17
C MET A 138 18.52 -12.12 -4.77
N SER A 139 19.69 -12.20 -5.40
CA SER A 139 20.14 -13.38 -6.15
C SER A 139 21.23 -14.18 -5.46
N SER A 140 21.61 -13.85 -4.22
CA SER A 140 22.54 -14.62 -3.41
C SER A 140 22.54 -14.16 -1.95
N TYR A 141 22.99 -15.03 -1.04
CA TYR A 141 23.22 -14.69 0.36
C TYR A 141 24.06 -13.42 0.52
N ARG A 142 25.17 -13.31 -0.20
CA ARG A 142 26.06 -12.13 -0.10
C ARG A 142 25.33 -10.82 -0.38
N LYS A 143 24.45 -10.81 -1.38
CA LYS A 143 23.67 -9.62 -1.70
C LYS A 143 22.60 -9.34 -0.64
N VAL A 144 21.89 -10.36 -0.20
CA VAL A 144 20.85 -10.22 0.84
C VAL A 144 21.46 -9.75 2.16
N ALA A 145 22.56 -10.38 2.60
CA ALA A 145 23.25 -10.00 3.82
C ALA A 145 23.84 -8.58 3.75
N GLY A 146 24.32 -8.14 2.58
CA GLY A 146 24.79 -6.77 2.38
C GLY A 146 23.68 -5.71 2.45
N TRP A 147 22.43 -6.09 2.31
CA TRP A 147 21.24 -5.22 2.42
C TRP A 147 20.39 -5.53 3.66
N SER A 148 20.85 -6.40 4.56
CA SER A 148 20.06 -6.93 5.67
C SER A 148 19.47 -5.84 6.57
N ASP A 149 20.26 -4.83 6.94
CA ASP A 149 19.79 -3.72 7.79
C ASP A 149 18.67 -2.92 7.12
N MET A 150 18.82 -2.60 5.82
CA MET A 150 17.78 -1.94 5.04
C MET A 150 16.55 -2.82 4.90
N ILE A 151 16.70 -4.12 4.66
CA ILE A 151 15.59 -5.09 4.59
C ILE A 151 14.82 -5.09 5.91
N SER A 152 15.52 -5.14 7.04
CA SER A 152 14.90 -5.05 8.36
C SER A 152 14.13 -3.75 8.55
N GLU A 153 14.75 -2.62 8.21
CA GLU A 153 14.13 -1.29 8.33
C GLU A 153 12.85 -1.17 7.52
N VAL A 154 12.86 -1.55 6.23
CA VAL A 154 11.69 -1.41 5.37
C VAL A 154 10.55 -2.38 5.73
N ILE A 155 10.86 -3.51 6.38
CA ILE A 155 9.86 -4.42 6.95
C ILE A 155 9.25 -3.80 8.21
N MET A 156 10.06 -3.30 9.14
CA MET A 156 9.60 -2.65 10.37
C MET A 156 8.74 -1.41 10.10
N THR A 157 9.12 -0.62 9.09
CA THR A 157 8.38 0.59 8.67
C THR A 157 7.24 0.29 7.71
N ARG A 158 6.97 -1.00 7.38
CA ARG A 158 5.94 -1.44 6.43
C ARG A 158 6.04 -0.81 5.04
N GLN A 159 7.24 -0.43 4.63
CA GLN A 159 7.50 0.03 3.26
C GLN A 159 7.59 -1.15 2.29
N MET A 160 8.06 -2.31 2.77
CA MET A 160 8.13 -3.57 2.03
C MET A 160 7.60 -4.74 2.87
N PRO A 161 6.93 -5.70 2.23
CA PRO A 161 6.44 -5.69 0.83
C PRO A 161 5.45 -4.55 0.57
N PRO A 162 5.24 -4.14 -0.70
CA PRO A 162 4.33 -3.06 -1.05
C PRO A 162 2.85 -3.50 -0.93
N TRP A 163 2.38 -3.70 0.29
CA TRP A 163 1.03 -4.16 0.61
C TRP A 163 0.50 -3.44 1.85
N GLN A 164 -0.60 -2.68 1.71
CA GLN A 164 -1.15 -1.84 2.76
C GLN A 164 -2.59 -2.22 3.17
N ALA A 165 -3.19 -3.26 2.55
CA ALA A 165 -4.50 -3.74 2.99
C ALA A 165 -4.43 -4.23 4.44
N ASP A 166 -5.49 -3.93 5.17
CA ASP A 166 -5.69 -4.45 6.52
C ASP A 166 -5.79 -5.99 6.47
N PRO A 167 -4.93 -6.73 7.18
CA PRO A 167 -4.91 -8.19 7.13
C PRO A 167 -6.18 -8.85 7.67
N GLU A 168 -7.02 -8.11 8.43
CA GLU A 168 -8.29 -8.61 8.95
C GLU A 168 -9.48 -8.30 8.02
N VAL A 169 -9.25 -7.62 6.89
CA VAL A 169 -10.30 -7.17 5.97
C VAL A 169 -10.10 -7.71 4.56
N GLY A 170 -10.98 -8.61 4.16
CA GLY A 170 -10.95 -9.21 2.83
C GLY A 170 -9.82 -10.22 2.64
N GLU A 171 -9.90 -10.99 1.57
CA GLU A 171 -8.83 -11.88 1.10
C GLU A 171 -8.53 -11.55 -0.36
N PHE A 172 -7.25 -11.43 -0.70
CA PHE A 172 -6.83 -10.98 -2.02
C PHE A 172 -5.91 -12.00 -2.71
N ALA A 173 -6.19 -12.30 -3.96
CA ALA A 173 -5.43 -13.27 -4.75
C ALA A 173 -3.98 -12.82 -5.03
N ASN A 174 -3.74 -11.51 -5.01
CA ASN A 174 -2.43 -10.90 -5.25
C ASN A 174 -1.75 -10.39 -3.95
N ASP A 175 -2.10 -10.97 -2.80
CA ASP A 175 -1.48 -10.65 -1.53
C ASP A 175 0.00 -11.04 -1.51
N CYS A 176 0.85 -10.05 -1.32
CA CYS A 176 2.30 -10.21 -1.17
C CYS A 176 2.79 -9.83 0.23
N SER A 177 1.89 -9.63 1.20
CA SER A 177 2.26 -9.29 2.57
C SER A 177 3.10 -10.38 3.23
N LEU A 178 3.86 -10.00 4.24
CA LEU A 178 4.47 -10.92 5.19
C LEU A 178 3.49 -11.20 6.33
N THR A 179 3.42 -12.43 6.74
CA THR A 179 2.79 -12.76 8.03
C THR A 179 3.63 -12.19 9.18
N ALA A 180 3.03 -12.02 10.35
CA ALA A 180 3.74 -11.58 11.55
C ALA A 180 4.94 -12.50 11.86
N GLU A 181 4.80 -13.82 11.64
CA GLU A 181 5.88 -14.80 11.81
C GLU A 181 7.02 -14.60 10.81
N GLU A 182 6.70 -14.44 9.50
CA GLU A 182 7.70 -14.20 8.46
C GLU A 182 8.48 -12.91 8.70
N ALA A 183 7.78 -11.82 9.02
CA ALA A 183 8.41 -10.55 9.34
C ALA A 183 9.36 -10.66 10.52
N ASN A 184 8.91 -11.33 11.60
CA ASN A 184 9.74 -11.57 12.77
C ASN A 184 10.97 -12.44 12.48
N LYS A 185 10.83 -13.50 11.68
CA LYS A 185 11.98 -14.33 11.28
C LYS A 185 13.04 -13.52 10.58
N VAL A 186 12.65 -12.68 9.60
CA VAL A 186 13.61 -11.86 8.87
C VAL A 186 14.28 -10.84 9.78
N VAL A 187 13.51 -10.09 10.58
CA VAL A 187 14.08 -9.06 11.48
C VAL A 187 14.96 -9.69 12.57
N SER A 188 14.57 -10.83 13.15
CA SER A 188 15.38 -11.52 14.14
C SER A 188 16.68 -12.08 13.55
N TRP A 189 16.62 -12.63 12.33
CA TRP A 189 17.80 -13.10 11.63
C TRP A 189 18.81 -11.96 11.36
N VAL A 190 18.33 -10.77 10.99
CA VAL A 190 19.18 -9.59 10.83
C VAL A 190 19.81 -9.19 12.17
N ALA A 191 19.02 -9.13 13.25
CA ALA A 191 19.51 -8.82 14.59
C ALA A 191 20.57 -9.81 15.10
N ASP A 192 20.49 -11.08 14.69
CA ASP A 192 21.46 -12.14 15.02
C ASP A 192 22.72 -12.11 14.10
N GLY A 193 22.91 -11.07 13.29
CA GLY A 193 24.07 -10.89 12.41
C GLY A 193 23.98 -11.61 11.08
N SER A 194 22.78 -11.94 10.65
CA SER A 194 22.49 -12.49 9.33
C SER A 194 23.24 -13.79 8.98
N PRO A 195 23.26 -14.84 9.83
CA PRO A 195 24.03 -16.04 9.59
C PRO A 195 23.55 -16.80 8.34
N LYS A 196 24.52 -17.32 7.53
CA LYS A 196 24.21 -18.03 6.28
C LYS A 196 23.54 -19.38 6.54
N GLY A 197 24.06 -20.17 7.45
CA GLY A 197 23.73 -21.58 7.61
C GLY A 197 24.44 -22.48 6.61
N ASP A 198 24.21 -23.79 6.72
CA ASP A 198 24.85 -24.79 5.91
C ASP A 198 24.15 -24.98 4.56
N GLY A 199 24.87 -25.56 3.60
CA GLY A 199 24.36 -25.96 2.29
C GLY A 199 24.49 -24.90 1.19
N PRO A 200 24.00 -25.21 -0.01
CA PRO A 200 24.01 -24.32 -1.15
C PRO A 200 23.09 -23.11 -0.91
N ASP A 201 23.37 -22.03 -1.59
CA ASP A 201 22.52 -20.82 -1.53
C ASP A 201 21.21 -21.05 -2.31
N PRO A 202 20.03 -21.01 -1.67
CA PRO A 202 18.78 -21.28 -2.37
C PRO A 202 18.37 -20.22 -3.40
N LEU A 203 18.93 -19.00 -3.31
CA LEU A 203 18.67 -17.94 -4.28
C LEU A 203 19.70 -17.87 -5.40
N GLU A 204 20.84 -18.59 -5.27
CA GLU A 204 21.86 -18.67 -6.31
C GLU A 204 21.32 -19.50 -7.48
N GLY A 205 21.30 -18.91 -8.68
CA GLY A 205 20.71 -19.54 -9.85
C GLY A 205 19.19 -19.42 -9.99
N LEU A 206 18.48 -18.91 -8.99
CA LEU A 206 17.07 -18.50 -9.10
C LEU A 206 16.90 -17.16 -9.85
N GLU A 207 17.71 -16.93 -10.90
CA GLU A 207 17.47 -15.76 -11.73
C GLU A 207 16.12 -15.93 -12.45
N ARG A 208 15.06 -15.37 -11.83
CA ARG A 208 13.80 -15.17 -12.56
C ARG A 208 14.11 -14.20 -13.69
N GLN A 209 14.13 -14.69 -14.91
CA GLN A 209 14.10 -13.81 -16.06
C GLN A 209 12.78 -13.05 -16.02
N VAL A 210 12.86 -11.73 -16.02
CA VAL A 210 11.66 -10.89 -16.23
C VAL A 210 11.20 -11.22 -17.65
N PRO A 211 10.04 -11.81 -17.85
CA PRO A 211 9.57 -12.13 -19.18
C PRO A 211 9.34 -10.84 -19.95
N GLU A 212 9.54 -10.88 -21.24
CA GLU A 212 9.22 -9.72 -22.10
C GLU A 212 7.75 -9.28 -21.91
N TRP A 213 6.86 -10.25 -21.78
CA TRP A 213 5.45 -10.08 -21.47
C TRP A 213 5.04 -11.07 -20.36
N PHE A 214 4.55 -10.57 -19.23
CA PHE A 214 4.16 -11.40 -18.09
C PHE A 214 2.98 -12.34 -18.41
N LEU A 215 2.10 -11.89 -19.31
CA LEU A 215 0.93 -12.67 -19.73
C LEU A 215 1.20 -13.55 -20.95
N GLY A 216 2.46 -13.60 -21.42
CA GLY A 216 2.87 -14.25 -22.65
C GLY A 216 2.74 -13.28 -23.85
N LYS A 217 3.14 -13.74 -25.05
CA LYS A 217 3.13 -12.91 -26.26
C LYS A 217 1.70 -12.42 -26.58
N PRO A 218 1.48 -11.08 -26.68
CA PRO A 218 0.17 -10.55 -27.06
C PRO A 218 -0.21 -10.89 -28.51
N ASP A 219 -1.52 -10.94 -28.77
CA ASP A 219 -2.05 -11.08 -30.13
C ASP A 219 -1.79 -9.82 -30.97
N LYS A 220 -1.81 -8.65 -30.30
CA LYS A 220 -1.51 -7.36 -30.92
C LYS A 220 -0.76 -6.47 -29.93
N ILE A 221 0.23 -5.75 -30.45
CA ILE A 221 1.01 -4.74 -29.71
C ILE A 221 0.73 -3.37 -30.33
N ILE A 222 0.50 -2.38 -29.48
CA ILE A 222 0.42 -0.96 -29.85
C ILE A 222 1.59 -0.26 -29.20
N THR A 223 2.53 0.22 -30.00
CA THR A 223 3.69 1.01 -29.53
C THR A 223 3.33 2.48 -29.60
N LEU A 224 3.49 3.20 -28.51
CA LEU A 224 3.28 4.63 -28.45
C LEU A 224 4.46 5.39 -29.08
N PRO A 225 4.22 6.58 -29.66
CA PRO A 225 5.29 7.46 -30.08
C PRO A 225 6.22 7.79 -28.91
N ALA A 226 7.51 7.86 -29.17
CA ALA A 226 8.54 8.18 -28.19
C ALA A 226 8.24 9.47 -27.42
N GLN A 227 8.27 9.38 -26.10
CA GLN A 227 8.01 10.48 -25.17
C GLN A 227 9.33 10.95 -24.56
N LYS A 228 9.75 12.17 -24.88
CA LYS A 228 10.93 12.79 -24.24
C LYS A 228 10.56 13.29 -22.84
N VAL A 229 11.32 12.90 -21.82
CA VAL A 229 11.14 13.32 -20.42
C VAL A 229 12.38 14.10 -20.01
N MET A 230 12.21 15.34 -19.53
CA MET A 230 13.32 16.17 -19.09
C MET A 230 13.93 15.66 -17.79
N ALA A 231 15.16 16.07 -17.48
CA ALA A 231 15.89 15.68 -16.29
C ALA A 231 15.18 16.09 -14.99
N GLU A 232 14.53 17.24 -15.01
CA GLU A 232 13.96 17.89 -13.84
C GLU A 232 12.63 18.54 -14.20
N GLY A 233 11.83 18.87 -13.19
CA GLY A 233 10.58 19.59 -13.31
C GLY A 233 9.36 18.74 -12.99
N VAL A 234 8.20 19.39 -13.05
CA VAL A 234 6.87 18.80 -12.93
C VAL A 234 6.28 18.68 -14.32
N PHE A 235 5.73 17.53 -14.64
CA PHE A 235 5.17 17.27 -15.97
C PHE A 235 3.65 17.22 -15.91
N ASP A 236 3.01 17.95 -16.82
CA ASP A 236 1.58 17.76 -17.06
C ASP A 236 1.32 16.39 -17.66
N TYR A 237 0.13 15.86 -17.40
CA TYR A 237 -0.32 14.61 -18.01
C TYR A 237 -0.32 14.73 -19.52
N ARG A 238 0.28 13.74 -20.17
CA ARG A 238 0.28 13.64 -21.64
C ARG A 238 -0.82 12.74 -22.11
N TYR A 239 -1.41 13.14 -23.22
CA TYR A 239 -2.50 12.38 -23.83
C TYR A 239 -2.12 11.99 -25.26
N VAL A 240 -1.99 10.69 -25.48
CA VAL A 240 -1.76 10.11 -26.81
C VAL A 240 -3.02 9.37 -27.23
N THR A 241 -3.46 9.59 -28.46
CA THR A 241 -4.59 8.88 -29.03
C THR A 241 -4.12 8.03 -30.21
N MET A 242 -4.45 6.74 -30.18
CA MET A 242 -4.12 5.75 -31.20
C MET A 242 -5.40 5.15 -31.75
N ASP A 243 -5.40 4.80 -33.02
CA ASP A 243 -6.53 4.08 -33.61
C ASP A 243 -6.57 2.64 -33.07
N ASN A 244 -7.79 2.11 -32.92
CA ASN A 244 -7.99 0.69 -32.65
C ASN A 244 -7.42 -0.13 -33.83
N PRO A 245 -6.45 -1.03 -33.58
CA PRO A 245 -5.78 -1.76 -34.66
C PRO A 245 -6.63 -2.86 -35.31
N PHE A 246 -7.86 -3.07 -34.83
CA PHE A 246 -8.72 -4.13 -35.32
C PHE A 246 -9.78 -3.60 -36.31
N ASP A 247 -9.98 -4.35 -37.40
CA ASP A 247 -10.99 -4.09 -38.41
C ASP A 247 -12.37 -4.64 -38.07
N ARG A 248 -12.50 -5.25 -36.87
CA ARG A 248 -13.73 -5.84 -36.32
C ARG A 248 -13.83 -5.55 -34.83
N ASP A 249 -14.99 -5.80 -34.26
CA ASP A 249 -15.18 -5.84 -32.81
C ASP A 249 -14.40 -7.00 -32.22
N VAL A 250 -13.71 -6.75 -31.09
CA VAL A 250 -12.90 -7.77 -30.39
C VAL A 250 -13.19 -7.77 -28.89
N TRP A 251 -12.97 -8.92 -28.31
CA TRP A 251 -13.07 -9.17 -26.87
C TRP A 251 -11.69 -9.42 -26.32
N LEU A 252 -11.28 -8.60 -25.36
CA LEU A 252 -9.95 -8.70 -24.73
C LEU A 252 -10.06 -9.53 -23.46
N LYS A 253 -9.41 -10.69 -23.41
CA LYS A 253 -9.29 -11.55 -22.21
C LYS A 253 -8.20 -11.09 -21.24
N ALA A 254 -7.25 -10.31 -21.74
CA ALA A 254 -6.19 -9.72 -20.92
C ALA A 254 -5.55 -8.53 -21.65
N THR A 255 -4.90 -7.66 -20.86
CA THR A 255 -4.12 -6.53 -21.36
C THR A 255 -2.86 -6.41 -20.52
N GLU A 256 -1.78 -5.94 -21.13
CA GLU A 256 -0.53 -5.68 -20.45
C GLU A 256 0.11 -4.39 -20.96
N ILE A 257 0.48 -3.48 -20.08
CA ILE A 257 1.28 -2.31 -20.41
C ILE A 257 2.73 -2.61 -20.09
N ARG A 258 3.58 -2.49 -21.08
CA ARG A 258 5.03 -2.61 -20.96
C ARG A 258 5.65 -1.22 -21.08
N PRO A 259 6.13 -0.62 -19.97
CA PRO A 259 6.88 0.63 -20.01
C PRO A 259 8.13 0.49 -20.87
N GLY A 260 8.40 1.47 -21.72
CA GLY A 260 9.70 1.60 -22.38
C GLY A 260 10.78 2.02 -21.38
N ASN A 261 10.39 2.83 -20.37
CA ASN A 261 11.30 3.30 -19.34
C ASN A 261 10.61 3.38 -17.96
N THR A 262 10.85 2.37 -17.14
CA THR A 262 10.28 2.25 -15.78
C THR A 262 10.80 3.28 -14.78
N ARG A 263 11.87 4.03 -15.11
CA ARG A 263 12.43 5.07 -14.23
C ARG A 263 11.59 6.35 -14.23
N VAL A 264 10.89 6.61 -15.33
CA VAL A 264 10.18 7.87 -15.53
C VAL A 264 8.68 7.70 -15.71
N LEU A 265 8.20 6.56 -16.19
CA LEU A 265 6.78 6.29 -16.34
C LEU A 265 6.15 5.95 -14.98
N HIS A 266 5.33 6.87 -14.45
CA HIS A 266 4.66 6.70 -13.17
C HIS A 266 3.34 5.95 -13.31
N HIS A 267 2.45 6.33 -14.24
CA HIS A 267 1.26 5.56 -14.55
C HIS A 267 0.73 5.80 -15.97
N VAL A 268 -0.07 4.85 -16.42
CA VAL A 268 -0.83 4.93 -17.69
C VAL A 268 -2.26 4.53 -17.42
N ILE A 269 -3.21 5.31 -17.95
CA ILE A 269 -4.63 4.93 -18.04
C ILE A 269 -5.02 4.85 -19.51
N VAL A 270 -5.62 3.73 -19.91
CA VAL A 270 -6.10 3.52 -21.28
C VAL A 270 -7.61 3.45 -21.31
N THR A 271 -8.21 4.31 -22.11
CA THR A 271 -9.66 4.32 -22.36
C THR A 271 -9.95 4.17 -23.84
N SER A 272 -11.09 3.53 -24.15
CA SER A 272 -11.63 3.43 -25.52
C SER A 272 -12.81 4.36 -25.68
N HIS A 273 -12.90 5.06 -26.80
CA HIS A 273 -14.01 5.97 -27.13
C HIS A 273 -14.25 6.02 -28.64
N PRO A 274 -15.46 6.39 -29.09
CA PRO A 274 -15.73 6.60 -30.51
C PRO A 274 -14.80 7.67 -31.11
N ALA A 275 -14.37 7.49 -32.34
CA ALA A 275 -13.49 8.44 -33.02
C ALA A 275 -14.09 9.86 -33.02
N GLY A 276 -13.26 10.86 -32.83
CA GLY A 276 -13.64 12.27 -32.83
C GLY A 276 -14.42 12.77 -31.61
N THR A 277 -14.68 11.94 -30.59
CA THR A 277 -15.39 12.34 -29.37
C THR A 277 -14.77 11.72 -28.11
N ARG A 278 -14.90 12.42 -26.99
CA ARG A 278 -14.53 11.91 -25.66
C ARG A 278 -15.74 11.41 -24.86
N ARG A 279 -16.93 11.48 -25.43
CA ARG A 279 -18.16 10.98 -24.79
C ARG A 279 -18.18 9.45 -24.83
N SER A 280 -18.84 8.83 -23.85
CA SER A 280 -18.97 7.37 -23.75
C SER A 280 -17.63 6.63 -23.66
N SER A 281 -16.65 7.23 -22.98
CA SER A 281 -15.35 6.60 -22.74
C SER A 281 -15.50 5.36 -21.85
N GLN A 282 -14.88 4.25 -22.27
CA GLN A 282 -14.79 3.00 -21.52
C GLN A 282 -13.36 2.78 -21.05
N TRP A 283 -13.21 2.38 -19.80
CA TRP A 283 -11.90 1.95 -19.26
C TRP A 283 -11.47 0.65 -19.95
N VAL A 284 -10.24 0.61 -20.42
CA VAL A 284 -9.63 -0.59 -21.01
C VAL A 284 -8.66 -1.21 -19.99
N THR A 285 -7.66 -0.46 -19.57
CA THR A 285 -6.66 -0.95 -18.61
C THR A 285 -5.94 0.22 -17.93
N GLY A 286 -5.12 -0.08 -16.92
CA GLY A 286 -4.21 0.86 -16.27
C GLY A 286 -2.89 0.20 -15.88
N TYR A 287 -1.87 1.02 -15.69
CA TYR A 287 -0.56 0.63 -15.21
C TYR A 287 -0.12 1.57 -14.10
N ALA A 288 0.45 1.01 -13.06
CA ALA A 288 1.29 1.69 -12.09
C ALA A 288 2.49 0.77 -11.76
N PRO A 289 3.60 1.27 -11.19
CA PRO A 289 4.75 0.45 -10.85
C PRO A 289 4.34 -0.78 -10.02
N GLY A 290 4.76 -1.97 -10.47
CA GLY A 290 4.38 -3.25 -9.86
C GLY A 290 3.22 -3.98 -10.52
N THR A 291 2.53 -3.37 -11.50
CA THR A 291 1.51 -4.05 -12.31
C THR A 291 2.16 -4.98 -13.33
N GLN A 292 1.77 -6.25 -13.34
CA GLN A 292 2.29 -7.30 -14.25
C GLN A 292 1.28 -7.70 -15.34
N GLY A 293 0.43 -6.78 -15.75
CA GLY A 293 -0.68 -7.05 -16.66
C GLY A 293 -1.99 -7.39 -15.93
N GLN A 294 -3.08 -7.32 -16.66
CA GLN A 294 -4.44 -7.56 -16.14
C GLN A 294 -5.12 -8.67 -16.94
N ARG A 295 -5.38 -9.80 -16.28
CA ARG A 295 -6.29 -10.83 -16.79
C ARG A 295 -7.70 -10.52 -16.32
N TYR A 296 -8.66 -10.65 -17.21
CA TYR A 296 -10.07 -10.53 -16.82
C TYR A 296 -10.60 -11.90 -16.39
N PRO A 297 -11.64 -11.94 -15.53
CA PRO A 297 -12.22 -13.20 -15.05
C PRO A 297 -12.66 -14.10 -16.19
N GLU A 298 -12.66 -15.40 -15.96
CA GLU A 298 -13.14 -16.39 -16.94
C GLU A 298 -14.54 -16.04 -17.45
N SER A 299 -14.80 -16.34 -18.72
CA SER A 299 -16.04 -15.99 -19.42
C SER A 299 -16.35 -14.50 -19.53
N SER A 300 -15.40 -13.62 -19.12
CA SER A 300 -15.54 -12.18 -19.26
C SER A 300 -14.41 -11.56 -20.07
N SER A 301 -14.67 -10.41 -20.65
CA SER A 301 -13.69 -9.66 -21.43
C SER A 301 -14.02 -8.18 -21.45
N VAL A 302 -13.03 -7.37 -21.72
CA VAL A 302 -13.26 -5.97 -22.10
C VAL A 302 -13.60 -5.91 -23.58
N PHE A 303 -14.72 -5.28 -23.90
CA PHE A 303 -15.18 -5.14 -25.28
C PHE A 303 -14.51 -3.94 -25.95
N LEU A 304 -13.83 -4.16 -27.06
CA LEU A 304 -13.20 -3.13 -27.87
C LEU A 304 -13.88 -3.06 -29.24
N LYS A 305 -14.63 -1.99 -29.46
CA LYS A 305 -15.45 -1.80 -30.66
C LYS A 305 -14.60 -1.34 -31.84
N LYS A 306 -14.88 -1.87 -33.05
CA LYS A 306 -14.33 -1.38 -34.32
C LYS A 306 -14.54 0.13 -34.47
N GLY A 307 -13.53 0.82 -35.00
CA GLY A 307 -13.57 2.27 -35.25
C GLY A 307 -13.52 3.15 -34.01
N HIS A 308 -13.36 2.55 -32.82
CA HIS A 308 -13.00 3.31 -31.63
C HIS A 308 -11.52 3.70 -31.67
N GLN A 309 -11.17 4.71 -30.87
CA GLN A 309 -9.81 5.11 -30.60
C GLN A 309 -9.44 4.74 -29.16
N LEU A 310 -8.16 4.47 -28.92
CA LEU A 310 -7.58 4.25 -27.62
C LEU A 310 -6.86 5.52 -27.19
N ARG A 311 -7.27 6.07 -26.05
CA ARG A 311 -6.63 7.24 -25.46
C ARG A 311 -5.81 6.82 -24.25
N PHE A 312 -4.53 7.16 -24.32
CA PHE A 312 -3.55 6.94 -23.24
C PHE A 312 -3.36 8.24 -22.49
N GLN A 313 -3.59 8.21 -21.18
CA GLN A 313 -3.15 9.25 -20.26
C GLN A 313 -1.85 8.77 -19.61
N LEU A 314 -0.78 9.51 -19.81
CA LEU A 314 0.57 9.18 -19.36
C LEU A 314 1.02 10.18 -18.31
N HIS A 315 1.51 9.69 -17.19
CA HIS A 315 2.12 10.50 -16.14
C HIS A 315 3.60 10.13 -15.99
N TYR A 316 4.47 11.12 -16.06
CA TYR A 316 5.92 10.96 -15.94
C TYR A 316 6.46 11.65 -14.70
N THR A 317 7.55 11.10 -14.17
CA THR A 317 8.36 11.72 -13.11
C THR A 317 9.79 11.92 -13.59
N ALA A 318 10.46 12.98 -13.11
CA ALA A 318 11.84 13.24 -13.43
C ALA A 318 12.79 12.21 -12.78
N SER A 319 13.86 11.82 -13.48
CA SER A 319 14.88 10.87 -12.98
C SER A 319 16.24 11.52 -12.71
N GLY A 320 16.36 12.85 -12.82
CA GLY A 320 17.62 13.58 -12.70
C GLY A 320 18.45 13.64 -14.00
N LYS A 321 17.98 13.00 -15.08
CA LYS A 321 18.59 13.08 -16.41
C LYS A 321 17.52 12.99 -17.51
N PRO A 322 17.81 13.50 -18.72
CA PRO A 322 16.90 13.36 -19.84
C PRO A 322 16.71 11.89 -20.20
N GLU A 323 15.46 11.48 -20.37
CA GLU A 323 15.07 10.11 -20.70
C GLU A 323 14.11 10.09 -21.89
N VAL A 324 13.94 8.91 -22.48
CA VAL A 324 12.93 8.64 -23.51
C VAL A 324 12.16 7.41 -23.07
N ASP A 325 10.84 7.44 -23.28
CA ASP A 325 9.94 6.32 -23.04
C ASP A 325 9.17 5.98 -24.32
N GLU A 326 9.11 4.67 -24.64
CA GLU A 326 8.30 4.10 -25.72
C GLU A 326 7.45 2.98 -25.15
N THR A 327 6.41 3.38 -24.42
CA THR A 327 5.47 2.45 -23.80
C THR A 327 4.70 1.64 -24.84
N GLU A 328 4.46 0.37 -24.54
CA GLU A 328 3.67 -0.54 -25.36
C GLU A 328 2.43 -1.05 -24.60
N LEU A 329 1.36 -1.27 -25.36
CA LEU A 329 0.16 -1.96 -24.89
C LEU A 329 0.02 -3.28 -25.64
N GLY A 330 0.12 -4.39 -24.92
CA GLY A 330 -0.20 -5.73 -25.37
C GLY A 330 -1.67 -6.03 -25.18
N LEU A 331 -2.32 -6.51 -26.24
CA LEU A 331 -3.74 -6.89 -26.27
C LEU A 331 -3.85 -8.40 -26.51
N HIS A 332 -4.53 -9.10 -25.60
CA HIS A 332 -4.80 -10.54 -25.72
C HIS A 332 -6.28 -10.76 -26.04
N ILE A 333 -6.56 -11.28 -27.23
CA ILE A 333 -7.92 -11.48 -27.74
C ILE A 333 -8.49 -12.76 -27.14
N SER A 334 -9.78 -12.73 -26.80
CA SER A 334 -10.55 -13.94 -26.52
C SER A 334 -10.96 -14.60 -27.84
N HIS A 335 -10.59 -15.86 -28.04
CA HIS A 335 -11.05 -16.68 -29.15
C HIS A 335 -12.31 -17.46 -28.80
N GLU A 336 -12.65 -17.53 -27.52
CA GLU A 336 -13.86 -18.15 -27.00
C GLU A 336 -15.00 -17.11 -26.92
N PRO A 337 -16.26 -17.54 -27.08
CA PRO A 337 -17.40 -16.67 -26.91
C PRO A 337 -17.42 -16.03 -25.51
N THR A 338 -17.38 -14.72 -25.45
CA THR A 338 -17.48 -13.99 -24.18
C THR A 338 -18.94 -13.69 -23.89
N THR A 339 -19.39 -14.16 -22.72
CA THR A 339 -20.80 -13.98 -22.31
C THR A 339 -20.99 -12.73 -21.44
N LYS A 340 -19.92 -12.24 -20.82
CA LYS A 340 -19.97 -11.15 -19.86
C LYS A 340 -18.93 -10.06 -20.16
N ILE A 341 -19.32 -8.81 -19.97
CA ILE A 341 -18.41 -7.66 -20.14
C ILE A 341 -17.82 -7.29 -18.78
N PHE A 342 -16.49 -7.34 -18.68
CA PHE A 342 -15.78 -6.75 -17.55
C PHE A 342 -15.80 -5.23 -17.68
N ARG A 343 -16.14 -4.56 -16.60
CA ARG A 343 -16.27 -3.10 -16.52
C ARG A 343 -15.47 -2.56 -15.35
N THR A 344 -15.05 -1.31 -15.48
CA THR A 344 -14.43 -0.55 -14.39
C THR A 344 -15.29 0.67 -14.10
N ALA A 345 -15.84 0.72 -12.88
CA ALA A 345 -16.49 1.93 -12.36
C ALA A 345 -15.44 2.84 -11.73
N VAL A 346 -15.54 4.13 -12.06
CA VAL A 346 -14.71 5.17 -11.43
C VAL A 346 -15.52 5.88 -10.36
N ILE A 347 -14.95 5.99 -9.17
CA ILE A 347 -15.51 6.75 -8.03
C ILE A 347 -14.57 7.91 -7.78
N ALA A 348 -15.05 9.14 -8.03
CA ALA A 348 -14.24 10.33 -7.83
C ALA A 348 -15.04 11.43 -7.14
N GLN A 349 -14.42 12.13 -6.19
CA GLN A 349 -14.93 13.35 -5.59
C GLN A 349 -13.98 14.50 -5.90
N ARG A 350 -14.44 15.42 -6.75
CA ARG A 350 -13.59 16.54 -7.24
C ARG A 350 -13.78 17.84 -6.47
N ARG A 351 -14.76 17.91 -5.57
CA ARG A 351 -15.08 19.13 -4.83
C ARG A 351 -14.71 18.97 -3.37
N PHE A 352 -13.51 19.33 -3.03
CA PHE A 352 -13.02 19.39 -1.65
C PHE A 352 -11.94 20.47 -1.51
N GLN A 353 -11.69 20.87 -0.29
CA GLN A 353 -10.61 21.78 0.09
C GLN A 353 -10.02 21.28 1.40
N ILE A 354 -8.81 20.74 1.33
CA ILE A 354 -8.09 20.28 2.52
C ILE A 354 -7.41 21.50 3.14
N PRO A 355 -7.79 21.91 4.37
CA PRO A 355 -7.17 23.07 5.00
C PRO A 355 -5.68 22.88 5.24
N SER A 356 -4.94 23.97 5.29
CA SER A 356 -3.56 24.02 5.78
C SER A 356 -3.49 23.44 7.19
N GLY A 357 -2.52 22.56 7.46
CA GLY A 357 -2.26 22.00 8.79
C GLY A 357 -3.25 20.95 9.29
N ASP A 358 -4.28 20.61 8.53
CA ASP A 358 -5.29 19.62 8.92
C ASP A 358 -4.69 18.21 8.91
N GLN A 359 -4.73 17.52 10.05
CA GLN A 359 -4.14 16.20 10.26
C GLN A 359 -5.02 15.04 9.78
N GLU A 360 -6.32 15.29 9.54
CA GLU A 360 -7.26 14.23 9.19
C GLU A 360 -8.52 14.74 8.47
N TYR A 361 -8.34 15.42 7.36
CA TYR A 361 -9.46 15.87 6.55
C TYR A 361 -10.17 14.70 5.87
N LYS A 362 -11.41 14.41 6.29
CA LYS A 362 -12.20 13.26 5.83
C LYS A 362 -13.17 13.62 4.72
N GLN A 363 -13.33 12.68 3.79
CA GLN A 363 -14.34 12.72 2.74
C GLN A 363 -14.98 11.35 2.55
N GLN A 364 -16.20 11.37 1.99
CA GLN A 364 -16.93 10.16 1.65
C GLN A 364 -17.63 10.32 0.30
N LYS A 365 -17.71 9.22 -0.44
CA LYS A 365 -18.49 9.10 -1.66
C LYS A 365 -19.22 7.78 -1.67
N THR A 366 -20.49 7.79 -2.08
CA THR A 366 -21.29 6.55 -2.21
C THR A 366 -21.56 6.27 -3.68
N LEU A 367 -21.35 5.00 -4.08
CA LEU A 367 -21.71 4.47 -5.39
C LEU A 367 -22.92 3.53 -5.25
N PRO A 368 -24.10 3.89 -5.77
CA PRO A 368 -25.24 2.98 -5.78
C PRO A 368 -25.08 1.90 -6.85
N ILE A 369 -25.26 0.65 -6.48
CA ILE A 369 -25.28 -0.52 -7.37
C ILE A 369 -26.69 -0.70 -7.87
N ARG A 370 -26.93 -0.42 -9.16
CA ARG A 370 -28.28 -0.41 -9.76
C ARG A 370 -28.70 -1.74 -10.40
N ARG A 371 -27.77 -2.66 -10.57
CA ARG A 371 -27.95 -4.01 -11.14
C ARG A 371 -27.17 -4.99 -10.30
N ASN A 372 -27.54 -6.26 -10.34
CA ASN A 372 -26.71 -7.30 -9.74
C ASN A 372 -25.34 -7.31 -10.43
N VAL A 373 -24.30 -7.25 -9.65
CA VAL A 373 -22.91 -7.28 -10.14
C VAL A 373 -22.06 -8.21 -9.29
N THR A 374 -21.05 -8.76 -9.91
CA THR A 374 -19.98 -9.49 -9.21
C THR A 374 -18.72 -8.63 -9.26
N LEU A 375 -18.22 -8.21 -8.07
CA LEU A 375 -17.01 -7.41 -7.88
C LEU A 375 -15.78 -8.33 -7.85
N TYR A 376 -14.72 -7.94 -8.55
CA TYR A 376 -13.46 -8.70 -8.63
C TYR A 376 -12.24 -7.94 -8.13
N ALA A 377 -12.24 -6.60 -8.26
CA ALA A 377 -11.07 -5.83 -7.94
C ALA A 377 -11.43 -4.43 -7.42
N ILE A 378 -10.59 -3.91 -6.53
CA ILE A 378 -10.71 -2.58 -5.95
C ILE A 378 -9.36 -1.89 -6.06
N ASN A 379 -9.34 -0.62 -6.52
CA ASN A 379 -8.12 0.17 -6.55
C ASN A 379 -8.38 1.52 -5.87
N PRO A 380 -7.79 1.76 -4.68
CA PRO A 380 -7.76 3.06 -4.02
C PRO A 380 -6.67 3.95 -4.63
N HIS A 381 -6.96 5.26 -4.77
CA HIS A 381 -5.96 6.23 -5.22
C HIS A 381 -6.13 7.59 -4.55
N MET A 382 -5.03 8.06 -3.99
CA MET A 382 -4.80 9.40 -3.47
C MET A 382 -3.37 9.83 -3.84
N HIS A 383 -2.98 11.07 -3.49
CA HIS A 383 -1.61 11.54 -3.66
C HIS A 383 -0.81 11.54 -2.34
N PHE A 384 0.19 12.42 -2.21
CA PHE A 384 1.17 12.43 -1.10
C PHE A 384 0.56 12.56 0.30
N ARG A 385 -0.62 13.20 0.41
CA ARG A 385 -1.28 13.42 1.69
C ARG A 385 -2.27 12.33 2.08
N GLY A 386 -2.45 11.33 1.21
CA GLY A 386 -3.34 10.20 1.49
C GLY A 386 -2.99 9.52 2.82
N LYS A 387 -3.98 9.40 3.71
CA LYS A 387 -3.82 8.78 5.04
C LYS A 387 -4.44 7.39 5.08
N PHE A 388 -5.70 7.26 4.72
CA PHE A 388 -6.38 5.97 4.59
C PHE A 388 -7.47 6.01 3.52
N MET A 389 -7.87 4.83 3.01
CA MET A 389 -9.06 4.67 2.18
C MET A 389 -9.75 3.34 2.47
N GLU A 390 -11.07 3.38 2.64
CA GLU A 390 -11.91 2.25 3.00
C GLU A 390 -13.09 2.10 2.04
N PHE A 391 -13.50 0.87 1.81
CA PHE A 391 -14.62 0.49 0.96
C PHE A 391 -15.57 -0.43 1.74
N GLU A 392 -16.78 0.04 2.00
CA GLU A 392 -17.81 -0.69 2.72
C GLU A 392 -19.05 -0.88 1.83
N ALA A 393 -19.54 -2.10 1.75
CA ALA A 393 -20.83 -2.39 1.14
C ALA A 393 -21.94 -2.37 2.19
N GLU A 394 -22.99 -1.58 1.94
CA GLU A 394 -24.26 -1.66 2.66
C GLU A 394 -25.28 -2.35 1.75
N PHE A 395 -25.70 -3.54 2.12
CA PHE A 395 -26.62 -4.37 1.36
C PHE A 395 -28.07 -3.91 1.54
N PRO A 396 -29.00 -4.31 0.63
CA PRO A 396 -30.42 -3.93 0.72
C PRO A 396 -31.12 -4.35 2.01
N ASP A 397 -30.63 -5.38 2.70
CA ASP A 397 -31.11 -5.85 3.98
C ASP A 397 -30.56 -5.07 5.18
N GLY A 398 -29.72 -4.06 4.93
CA GLY A 398 -29.07 -3.24 5.94
C GLY A 398 -27.77 -3.85 6.51
N LYS A 399 -27.39 -5.06 6.09
CA LYS A 399 -26.09 -5.64 6.45
C LYS A 399 -24.95 -4.79 5.87
N ARG A 400 -23.89 -4.59 6.65
CA ARG A 400 -22.67 -3.92 6.20
C ARG A 400 -21.50 -4.89 6.20
N GLU A 401 -20.61 -4.69 5.23
CA GLU A 401 -19.41 -5.49 5.06
C GLU A 401 -18.27 -4.62 4.53
N MET A 402 -17.14 -4.65 5.24
CA MET A 402 -15.92 -4.00 4.75
C MET A 402 -15.30 -4.84 3.63
N LEU A 403 -15.21 -4.26 2.43
CA LEU A 403 -14.66 -4.91 1.24
C LEU A 403 -13.14 -4.75 1.15
N LEU A 404 -12.63 -3.59 1.56
CA LEU A 404 -11.20 -3.26 1.60
C LEU A 404 -10.99 -2.14 2.61
N SER A 405 -9.97 -2.28 3.44
CA SER A 405 -9.43 -1.19 4.25
C SER A 405 -7.94 -1.04 3.96
N VAL A 406 -7.50 0.18 3.66
CA VAL A 406 -6.11 0.58 3.51
C VAL A 406 -5.83 1.65 4.56
N PRO A 407 -5.53 1.24 5.81
CA PRO A 407 -5.45 2.15 6.96
C PRO A 407 -4.21 3.04 6.96
N ASN A 408 -3.18 2.68 6.20
CA ASN A 408 -1.95 3.44 6.05
C ASN A 408 -1.59 3.52 4.56
N TYR A 409 -2.27 4.44 3.85
CA TYR A 409 -2.07 4.62 2.42
C TYR A 409 -0.66 5.13 2.12
N ASN A 410 -0.03 4.57 1.07
CA ASN A 410 1.27 5.01 0.58
C ASN A 410 1.20 5.25 -0.92
N PHE A 411 1.40 6.51 -1.33
CA PHE A 411 1.34 6.93 -2.72
C PHE A 411 2.30 6.18 -3.65
N ASN A 412 3.44 5.72 -3.13
CA ASN A 412 4.41 4.97 -3.93
C ASN A 412 3.88 3.60 -4.40
N TRP A 413 2.80 3.11 -3.78
CA TRP A 413 2.24 1.78 -4.05
C TRP A 413 0.75 1.85 -4.40
N GLN A 414 0.47 2.20 -5.64
CA GLN A 414 -0.90 2.35 -6.17
C GLN A 414 -1.42 1.00 -6.68
N ARG A 415 -1.74 0.10 -5.76
CA ARG A 415 -2.09 -1.28 -6.09
C ARG A 415 -3.58 -1.46 -6.36
N THR A 416 -3.87 -2.36 -7.31
CA THR A 416 -5.19 -2.97 -7.43
C THR A 416 -5.23 -4.21 -6.54
N TYR A 417 -6.23 -4.27 -5.68
CA TYR A 417 -6.51 -5.40 -4.80
C TYR A 417 -7.50 -6.31 -5.50
N VAL A 418 -7.05 -7.51 -5.90
CA VAL A 418 -7.87 -8.51 -6.60
C VAL A 418 -8.46 -9.44 -5.56
N LEU A 419 -9.79 -9.47 -5.44
CA LEU A 419 -10.48 -10.34 -4.49
C LEU A 419 -10.16 -11.81 -4.79
N LYS A 420 -9.81 -12.58 -3.77
CA LYS A 420 -9.58 -14.02 -3.89
C LYS A 420 -10.87 -14.74 -4.30
N GLU A 421 -11.97 -14.38 -3.62
CA GLU A 421 -13.32 -14.81 -3.98
C GLU A 421 -14.12 -13.58 -4.45
N PRO A 422 -14.64 -13.60 -5.68
CA PRO A 422 -15.44 -12.49 -6.20
C PRO A 422 -16.69 -12.25 -5.36
N ARG A 423 -17.01 -10.97 -5.09
CA ARG A 423 -18.10 -10.58 -4.20
C ARG A 423 -19.36 -10.18 -4.97
N LYS A 424 -20.47 -10.88 -4.75
CA LYS A 424 -21.79 -10.52 -5.31
C LYS A 424 -22.35 -9.30 -4.57
N LEU A 425 -22.69 -8.28 -5.33
CA LEU A 425 -23.36 -7.07 -4.86
C LEU A 425 -24.71 -6.96 -5.57
N PRO A 426 -25.83 -7.29 -4.90
CA PRO A 426 -27.16 -7.19 -5.50
C PRO A 426 -27.55 -5.75 -5.79
N ALA A 427 -28.51 -5.56 -6.71
CA ALA A 427 -29.11 -4.25 -6.95
C ALA A 427 -29.67 -3.66 -5.66
N GLY A 428 -29.42 -2.36 -5.44
CA GLY A 428 -29.76 -1.67 -4.20
C GLY A 428 -28.63 -1.55 -3.20
N THR A 429 -27.55 -2.34 -3.35
CA THR A 429 -26.32 -2.17 -2.52
C THR A 429 -25.75 -0.77 -2.69
N GLN A 430 -25.26 -0.19 -1.61
CA GLN A 430 -24.50 1.07 -1.61
C GLN A 430 -23.03 0.77 -1.28
N VAL A 431 -22.11 1.18 -2.14
CA VAL A 431 -20.67 1.09 -1.84
C VAL A 431 -20.21 2.45 -1.34
N HIS A 432 -19.88 2.51 -0.05
CA HIS A 432 -19.37 3.69 0.62
C HIS A 432 -17.85 3.68 0.55
N VAL A 433 -17.27 4.72 -0.04
CA VAL A 433 -15.83 4.93 -0.06
C VAL A 433 -15.52 6.09 0.86
N ARG A 434 -14.72 5.84 1.88
CA ARG A 434 -14.25 6.84 2.85
C ARG A 434 -12.75 7.00 2.73
N ASN A 435 -12.27 8.22 2.87
CA ASN A 435 -10.84 8.49 2.95
C ASN A 435 -10.51 9.62 3.92
N ALA A 436 -9.24 9.75 4.24
CA ALA A 436 -8.69 10.95 4.86
C ALA A 436 -7.36 11.33 4.22
N TRP A 437 -7.03 12.63 4.34
CA TRP A 437 -5.71 13.18 4.04
C TRP A 437 -5.11 13.82 5.28
N ASP A 438 -3.78 13.78 5.36
CA ASP A 438 -2.99 14.48 6.36
C ASP A 438 -2.19 15.61 5.68
N ASN A 439 -2.69 16.85 5.81
CA ASN A 439 -2.03 18.05 5.28
C ASN A 439 -1.22 18.77 6.37
N SER A 440 -0.83 18.08 7.42
CA SER A 440 -0.07 18.64 8.53
C SER A 440 1.45 18.63 8.29
N PRO A 441 2.21 19.42 9.07
CA PRO A 441 3.68 19.34 9.05
C PRO A 441 4.25 18.03 9.62
N TYR A 442 3.41 17.19 10.23
CA TYR A 442 3.82 15.88 10.76
C TYR A 442 3.80 14.77 9.71
N ASN A 443 3.13 15.00 8.58
CA ASN A 443 3.19 14.08 7.44
C ASN A 443 4.53 14.26 6.69
N PRO A 444 5.46 13.29 6.75
CA PRO A 444 6.78 13.43 6.12
C PRO A 444 6.73 13.48 4.58
N HIS A 445 5.60 13.09 3.98
CA HIS A 445 5.39 13.11 2.53
C HIS A 445 4.70 14.37 2.04
N ASN A 446 4.24 15.25 2.95
CA ASN A 446 3.57 16.49 2.59
C ASN A 446 4.57 17.53 2.09
N PRO A 447 4.53 17.94 0.81
CA PRO A 447 5.51 18.87 0.27
C PRO A 447 5.33 20.31 0.80
N ASP A 448 4.13 20.71 1.21
CA ASP A 448 3.85 22.04 1.73
C ASP A 448 2.58 22.03 2.61
N PRO A 449 2.72 21.97 3.95
CA PRO A 449 1.60 21.96 4.88
C PRO A 449 0.94 23.32 5.05
N THR A 450 1.49 24.40 4.50
CA THR A 450 0.95 25.76 4.63
C THR A 450 -0.14 26.08 3.63
N LYS A 451 -0.30 25.24 2.60
CA LYS A 451 -1.27 25.44 1.52
C LYS A 451 -2.58 24.71 1.76
N THR A 452 -3.68 25.36 1.38
CA THR A 452 -4.97 24.68 1.19
C THR A 452 -4.94 23.91 -0.13
N ILE A 453 -5.24 22.62 -0.08
CA ILE A 453 -5.12 21.69 -1.22
C ILE A 453 -6.51 21.41 -1.80
N ARG A 454 -6.57 21.32 -3.13
CA ARG A 454 -7.76 21.01 -3.91
C ARG A 454 -7.53 19.81 -4.81
N TRP A 455 -8.60 19.40 -5.51
CA TRP A 455 -8.49 18.42 -6.58
C TRP A 455 -7.52 18.91 -7.67
N GLY A 456 -6.61 18.06 -8.05
CA GLY A 456 -5.71 18.28 -9.18
C GLY A 456 -5.03 16.99 -9.62
N GLU A 457 -4.40 17.04 -10.79
CA GLU A 457 -3.73 15.87 -11.40
C GLU A 457 -2.28 15.71 -10.91
N GLN A 458 -1.69 16.75 -10.34
CA GLN A 458 -0.31 16.72 -9.87
C GLN A 458 -0.19 16.07 -8.48
N SER A 459 0.89 15.34 -8.23
CA SER A 459 1.11 14.63 -6.97
C SER A 459 1.16 15.53 -5.73
N PHE A 460 1.48 16.81 -5.88
CA PHE A 460 1.42 17.81 -4.81
C PHE A 460 0.02 18.42 -4.59
N GLU A 461 -0.93 18.19 -5.49
CA GLU A 461 -2.37 18.39 -5.30
C GLU A 461 -2.96 17.12 -4.68
N GLU A 462 -4.30 16.93 -4.69
CA GLU A 462 -4.88 15.71 -4.16
C GLU A 462 -6.02 15.16 -5.01
N MET A 463 -6.23 13.84 -4.90
CA MET A 463 -7.35 13.14 -5.51
C MET A 463 -8.11 12.32 -4.48
N PHE A 464 -9.45 12.36 -4.58
CA PHE A 464 -10.32 11.28 -4.15
C PHE A 464 -10.67 10.47 -5.38
N PHE A 465 -9.99 9.37 -5.59
CA PHE A 465 -10.20 8.54 -6.77
C PHE A 465 -10.14 7.06 -6.41
N ALA A 466 -11.04 6.29 -6.95
CA ALA A 466 -11.03 4.84 -6.79
C ALA A 466 -11.64 4.16 -8.00
N THR A 467 -11.30 2.89 -8.21
CA THR A 467 -11.95 2.08 -9.23
C THR A 467 -12.44 0.74 -8.68
N LEU A 468 -13.56 0.26 -9.24
CA LEU A 468 -14.10 -1.06 -8.98
C LEU A 468 -14.17 -1.84 -10.30
N GLY A 469 -13.48 -2.99 -10.36
CA GLY A 469 -13.56 -3.94 -11.47
C GLY A 469 -14.66 -4.96 -11.24
N TYR A 470 -15.65 -5.04 -12.13
CA TYR A 470 -16.85 -5.86 -11.93
C TYR A 470 -17.45 -6.39 -13.25
N ILE A 471 -18.32 -7.37 -13.11
CA ILE A 471 -19.18 -7.90 -14.16
C ILE A 471 -20.63 -7.64 -13.77
N ILE A 472 -21.50 -7.35 -14.75
CA ILE A 472 -22.96 -7.34 -14.55
C ILE A 472 -23.44 -8.77 -14.71
N ASP A 473 -24.18 -9.29 -13.73
CA ASP A 473 -24.70 -10.67 -13.70
C ASP A 473 -25.86 -10.87 -14.64
#